data_db4fa8ff897a986a71276f9223749c3c
#
_entry.id   db4fa8ff897a986a71276f9223749c3c
#
_cell.length_a   1.000
_cell.length_b   1.000
_cell.length_c   1.000
_cell.angle_alpha   90.00
_cell.angle_beta   90.00
_cell.angle_gamma   90.00
#
_symmetry.space_group_name_H-M   'P 1'
#
loop_
_entity.id
_entity.type
_entity.pdbx_description
1 polymer ?
#
loop_
_entity_poly.entity_id
_entity_poly.type
_entity_poly.pdbx_seq_one_letter_code
_entity_poly.pdbx_strand_id
1 'polypeptide(L)'
;MAQAKILIVDDDQDIRRLLGIRLKSRGYEPVFAGDAISAVNQARKEHPDLILLDLMLPAGDGYLVVERLKAMPALEGIPVIVVSARDPVAEDERFIESGADAFFRKPFDYDELLTAIELALGTEPAA
;
A
#
# COMPACT_ATOMS: atom_id res chain seq x y z
N MET A 1 0.58 -8.88 21.71
CA MET A 1 1.03 -9.10 20.33
C MET A 1 1.25 -7.78 19.64
N ALA A 2 2.28 -7.70 18.83
CA ALA A 2 2.54 -6.48 18.07
C ALA A 2 1.44 -6.26 17.03
N GLN A 3 1.02 -5.01 16.87
CA GLN A 3 0.08 -4.63 15.83
C GLN A 3 0.76 -4.72 14.47
N ALA A 4 0.04 -5.20 13.47
CA ALA A 4 0.54 -5.16 12.09
C ALA A 4 0.66 -3.70 11.65
N LYS A 5 1.80 -3.37 11.04
CA LYS A 5 2.13 -2.02 10.62
C LYS A 5 1.83 -1.88 9.13
N ILE A 6 1.09 -0.85 8.76
CA ILE A 6 0.70 -0.59 7.38
C ILE A 6 1.20 0.78 6.94
N LEU A 7 2.03 0.79 5.91
CA LEU A 7 2.51 2.04 5.32
C LEU A 7 1.51 2.51 4.26
N ILE A 8 1.01 3.72 4.42
CA ILE A 8 0.08 4.35 3.50
C ILE A 8 0.81 5.41 2.70
N VAL A 9 0.94 5.19 1.39
CA VAL A 9 1.65 6.09 0.48
C VAL A 9 0.64 6.75 -0.45
N ASP A 10 0.39 8.03 -0.22
CA ASP A 10 -0.53 8.84 -1.01
C ASP A 10 -0.18 10.30 -0.79
N ASP A 11 -0.15 11.11 -1.84
CA ASP A 11 0.15 12.53 -1.71
C ASP A 11 -1.00 13.33 -1.11
N ASP A 12 -2.21 12.78 -1.11
CA ASP A 12 -3.37 13.43 -0.51
C ASP A 12 -3.39 13.18 0.99
N GLN A 13 -3.17 14.25 1.76
CA GLN A 13 -3.15 14.18 3.21
C GLN A 13 -4.49 13.71 3.80
N ASP A 14 -5.60 14.08 3.19
CA ASP A 14 -6.92 13.71 3.67
C ASP A 14 -7.15 12.21 3.51
N ILE A 15 -6.71 11.64 2.40
CA ILE A 15 -6.80 10.19 2.18
C ILE A 15 -5.94 9.44 3.18
N ARG A 16 -4.69 9.90 3.40
CA ARG A 16 -3.82 9.28 4.41
C ARG A 16 -4.48 9.28 5.78
N ARG A 17 -5.04 10.42 6.17
CA ARG A 17 -5.69 10.58 7.47
C ARG A 17 -6.89 9.64 7.60
N LEU A 18 -7.75 9.61 6.58
CA LEU A 18 -8.95 8.78 6.60
C LEU A 18 -8.60 7.30 6.70
N LEU A 19 -7.70 6.83 5.86
CA LEU A 19 -7.26 5.43 5.90
C LEU A 19 -6.58 5.10 7.22
N GLY A 20 -5.75 6.02 7.72
CA GLY A 20 -5.07 5.84 9.00
C GLY A 20 -6.05 5.65 10.16
N ILE A 21 -7.08 6.48 10.22
CA ILE A 21 -8.11 6.38 11.27
C ILE A 21 -8.83 5.04 11.18
N ARG A 22 -9.24 4.65 9.97
CA ARG A 22 -9.98 3.41 9.77
C ARG A 22 -9.14 2.18 10.09
N LEU A 23 -7.88 2.16 9.65
CA LEU A 23 -7.00 1.03 9.93
C LEU A 23 -6.65 0.95 11.41
N LYS A 24 -6.43 2.09 12.06
CA LYS A 24 -6.17 2.11 13.49
C LYS A 24 -7.35 1.55 14.29
N SER A 25 -8.57 1.84 13.87
CA SER A 25 -9.77 1.31 14.52
C SER A 25 -9.86 -0.22 14.42
N ARG A 26 -9.15 -0.83 13.49
CA ARG A 26 -9.12 -2.29 13.31
C ARG A 26 -7.87 -2.92 13.94
N GLY A 27 -7.11 -2.16 14.69
CA GLY A 27 -5.95 -2.68 15.41
C GLY A 27 -4.65 -2.65 14.64
N TYR A 28 -4.59 -1.95 13.50
CA TYR A 28 -3.37 -1.78 12.74
C TYR A 28 -2.64 -0.51 13.14
N GLU A 29 -1.32 -0.48 12.94
CA GLU A 29 -0.51 0.70 13.19
C GLU A 29 -0.20 1.37 11.85
N PRO A 30 -0.80 2.53 11.53
CA PRO A 30 -0.52 3.20 10.27
C PRO A 30 0.78 4.00 10.34
N VAL A 31 1.57 3.97 9.26
CA VAL A 31 2.66 4.89 9.03
C VAL A 31 2.45 5.50 7.65
N PHE A 32 3.05 6.66 7.37
CA PHE A 32 2.66 7.48 6.24
C PHE A 32 3.84 7.95 5.41
N ALA A 33 3.61 8.10 4.10
CA ALA A 33 4.53 8.75 3.18
C ALA A 33 3.72 9.48 2.12
N GLY A 34 4.20 10.64 1.68
CA GLY A 34 3.49 11.47 0.70
C GLY A 34 4.13 11.53 -0.67
N ASP A 35 5.28 10.87 -0.87
CA ASP A 35 5.99 10.87 -2.14
C ASP A 35 6.85 9.60 -2.27
N ALA A 36 7.47 9.44 -3.46
CA ALA A 36 8.23 8.24 -3.76
C ALA A 36 9.46 8.05 -2.86
N ILE A 37 10.17 9.14 -2.57
CA ILE A 37 11.39 9.07 -1.74
C ILE A 37 11.02 8.71 -0.31
N SER A 38 10.03 9.39 0.25
CA SER A 38 9.53 9.10 1.60
C SER A 38 9.02 7.66 1.72
N ALA A 39 8.37 7.15 0.66
CA ALA A 39 7.86 5.79 0.65
C ALA A 39 8.97 4.77 0.86
N VAL A 40 10.06 4.88 0.10
CA VAL A 40 11.20 3.98 0.23
C VAL A 40 11.87 4.15 1.59
N ASN A 41 12.08 5.38 2.03
CA ASN A 41 12.72 5.65 3.32
C ASN A 41 11.90 5.11 4.49
N GLN A 42 10.58 5.31 4.47
CA GLN A 42 9.69 4.79 5.51
C GLN A 42 9.62 3.27 5.51
N ALA A 43 9.59 2.66 4.32
CA ALA A 43 9.60 1.21 4.24
C ALA A 43 10.88 0.62 4.84
N ARG A 44 12.02 1.24 4.57
CA ARG A 44 13.32 0.78 5.11
C ARG A 44 13.41 0.99 6.61
N LYS A 45 12.88 2.10 7.11
CA LYS A 45 12.93 2.44 8.52
C LYS A 45 11.94 1.63 9.34
N GLU A 46 10.71 1.53 8.88
CA GLU A 46 9.60 0.97 9.65
C GLU A 46 9.37 -0.51 9.42
N HIS A 47 9.86 -1.09 8.33
CA HIS A 47 9.62 -2.48 7.96
C HIS A 47 8.15 -2.86 8.10
N PRO A 48 7.25 -2.18 7.36
CA PRO A 48 5.82 -2.46 7.50
C PRO A 48 5.46 -3.88 7.08
N ASP A 49 4.33 -4.34 7.56
CA ASP A 49 3.82 -5.66 7.21
C ASP A 49 3.05 -5.64 5.89
N LEU A 50 2.62 -4.46 5.47
CA LEU A 50 1.90 -4.26 4.21
C LEU A 50 2.02 -2.80 3.78
N ILE A 51 2.00 -2.55 2.47
CA ILE A 51 2.06 -1.20 1.90
C ILE A 51 0.85 -0.95 1.02
N LEU A 52 0.12 0.15 1.28
CA LEU A 52 -0.90 0.68 0.40
C LEU A 52 -0.26 1.83 -0.39
N LEU A 53 -0.27 1.76 -1.71
CA LEU A 53 0.48 2.70 -2.52
C LEU A 53 -0.35 3.26 -3.67
N ASP A 54 -0.44 4.60 -3.72
CA ASP A 54 -1.01 5.31 -4.87
C ASP A 54 0.05 5.40 -5.97
N LEU A 55 -0.36 5.13 -7.21
CA LEU A 55 0.53 5.24 -8.37
C LEU A 55 0.81 6.69 -8.76
N MET A 56 -0.10 7.61 -8.44
CA MET A 56 -0.02 9.00 -8.86
C MET A 56 0.70 9.85 -7.81
N LEU A 57 2.00 9.61 -7.66
CA LEU A 57 2.82 10.33 -6.69
C LEU A 57 3.56 11.50 -7.36
N PRO A 58 3.79 12.61 -6.62
CA PRO A 58 4.60 13.72 -7.14
C PRO A 58 6.01 13.26 -7.51
N ALA A 59 6.49 13.72 -8.66
CA ALA A 59 7.86 13.48 -9.14
C ALA A 59 8.25 11.99 -9.19
N GLY A 60 7.26 11.10 -9.31
CA GLY A 60 7.56 9.68 -9.37
C GLY A 60 6.47 8.85 -10.01
N ASP A 61 6.88 7.71 -10.56
CA ASP A 61 5.95 6.67 -11.01
C ASP A 61 5.82 5.66 -9.88
N GLY A 62 4.59 5.46 -9.41
CA GLY A 62 4.33 4.53 -8.31
C GLY A 62 4.77 3.11 -8.59
N TYR A 63 4.68 2.65 -9.84
CA TYR A 63 5.17 1.32 -10.19
C TYR A 63 6.69 1.20 -10.03
N LEU A 64 7.45 2.27 -10.29
CA LEU A 64 8.89 2.27 -10.02
C LEU A 64 9.16 2.12 -8.53
N VAL A 65 8.32 2.71 -7.69
CA VAL A 65 8.45 2.54 -6.24
C VAL A 65 8.25 1.07 -5.86
N VAL A 66 7.20 0.43 -6.41
CA VAL A 66 6.96 -1.00 -6.16
C VAL A 66 8.17 -1.82 -6.59
N GLU A 67 8.68 -1.57 -7.80
CA GLU A 67 9.84 -2.29 -8.33
C GLU A 67 11.06 -2.14 -7.41
N ARG A 68 11.32 -0.91 -6.94
CA ARG A 68 12.43 -0.65 -6.02
C ARG A 68 12.29 -1.40 -4.70
N LEU A 69 11.08 -1.40 -4.14
CA LEU A 69 10.82 -2.11 -2.90
C LEU A 69 11.01 -3.61 -3.06
N LYS A 70 10.51 -4.16 -4.17
CA LYS A 70 10.62 -5.60 -4.45
C LYS A 70 12.04 -6.02 -4.80
N ALA A 71 12.88 -5.08 -5.21
CA ALA A 71 14.30 -5.36 -5.49
C ALA A 71 15.17 -5.38 -4.24
N MET A 72 14.67 -4.90 -3.11
CA MET A 72 15.42 -4.91 -1.84
C MET A 72 15.14 -6.20 -1.09
N PRO A 73 16.14 -7.04 -0.80
CA PRO A 73 15.92 -8.32 -0.13
C PRO A 73 15.14 -8.23 1.18
N ALA A 74 15.38 -7.17 1.96
CA ALA A 74 14.69 -6.99 3.23
C ALA A 74 13.22 -6.61 3.09
N LEU A 75 12.79 -6.13 1.91
CA LEU A 75 11.45 -5.60 1.68
C LEU A 75 10.66 -6.39 0.64
N GLU A 76 11.29 -7.28 -0.11
CA GLU A 76 10.64 -7.98 -1.23
C GLU A 76 9.43 -8.81 -0.83
N GLY A 77 9.43 -9.32 0.38
CA GLY A 77 8.32 -10.13 0.90
C GLY A 77 7.13 -9.35 1.40
N ILE A 78 7.23 -8.01 1.49
CA ILE A 78 6.14 -7.19 1.98
C ILE A 78 5.07 -7.04 0.89
N PRO A 79 3.81 -7.43 1.15
CA PRO A 79 2.76 -7.26 0.16
C PRO A 79 2.49 -5.79 -0.13
N VAL A 80 2.31 -5.46 -1.40
CA VAL A 80 2.00 -4.10 -1.87
C VAL A 80 0.65 -4.12 -2.58
N ILE A 81 -0.29 -3.37 -2.04
CA ILE A 81 -1.61 -3.16 -2.64
C ILE A 81 -1.63 -1.76 -3.25
N VAL A 82 -1.84 -1.70 -4.56
CA VAL A 82 -1.94 -0.43 -5.28
C VAL A 82 -3.35 0.09 -5.17
N VAL A 83 -3.51 1.36 -4.79
CA VAL A 83 -4.80 2.05 -4.67
C VAL A 83 -4.70 3.32 -5.48
N SER A 84 -5.35 3.39 -6.65
CA SER A 84 -5.14 4.51 -7.56
C SER A 84 -6.39 4.84 -8.38
N ALA A 85 -6.46 6.10 -8.86
CA ALA A 85 -7.50 6.52 -9.78
C ALA A 85 -7.24 6.06 -11.22
N ARG A 86 -6.04 5.54 -11.52
CA ARG A 86 -5.72 5.04 -12.87
C ARG A 86 -6.58 3.83 -13.23
N ASP A 87 -6.84 3.70 -14.53
CA ASP A 87 -7.59 2.55 -15.06
C ASP A 87 -6.71 1.29 -14.99
N PRO A 88 -7.10 0.25 -14.22
CA PRO A 88 -6.30 -0.96 -14.10
C PRO A 88 -6.13 -1.70 -15.42
N VAL A 89 -7.07 -1.61 -16.35
CA VAL A 89 -6.96 -2.28 -17.63
C VAL A 89 -5.81 -1.71 -18.47
N ALA A 90 -5.66 -0.38 -18.46
CA ALA A 90 -4.59 0.28 -19.18
C ALA A 90 -3.20 0.04 -18.57
N GLU A 91 -3.14 -0.38 -17.31
CA GLU A 91 -1.91 -0.55 -16.56
C GLU A 91 -1.54 -2.02 -16.31
N ASP A 92 -2.27 -2.96 -16.93
CA ASP A 92 -2.18 -4.38 -16.60
C ASP A 92 -0.74 -4.94 -16.69
N GLU A 93 -0.02 -4.65 -17.79
CA GLU A 93 1.36 -5.11 -17.94
C GLU A 93 2.29 -4.53 -16.88
N ARG A 94 2.16 -3.23 -16.60
CA ARG A 94 2.97 -2.55 -15.59
C ARG A 94 2.68 -3.12 -14.21
N PHE A 95 1.42 -3.43 -13.93
CA PHE A 95 1.04 -4.03 -12.65
C PHE A 95 1.74 -5.38 -12.47
N ILE A 96 1.65 -6.26 -13.46
CA ILE A 96 2.27 -7.59 -13.39
C ILE A 96 3.78 -7.49 -13.25
N GLU A 97 4.42 -6.67 -14.06
CA GLU A 97 5.87 -6.50 -14.06
C GLU A 97 6.40 -5.90 -12.76
N SER A 98 5.61 -5.05 -12.11
CA SER A 98 6.03 -4.38 -10.88
C SER A 98 6.18 -5.31 -9.69
N GLY A 99 5.43 -6.40 -9.68
CA GLY A 99 5.39 -7.31 -8.54
C GLY A 99 4.35 -6.90 -7.48
N ALA A 100 3.50 -5.91 -7.76
CA ALA A 100 2.42 -5.55 -6.85
C ALA A 100 1.44 -6.71 -6.70
N ASP A 101 0.83 -6.81 -5.53
CA ASP A 101 0.02 -7.98 -5.16
C ASP A 101 -1.47 -7.80 -5.45
N ALA A 102 -1.97 -6.56 -5.44
CA ALA A 102 -3.37 -6.28 -5.74
C ALA A 102 -3.53 -4.83 -6.20
N PHE A 103 -4.66 -4.54 -6.85
CA PHE A 103 -4.99 -3.22 -7.35
C PHE A 103 -6.44 -2.88 -6.99
N PHE A 104 -6.63 -1.69 -6.38
CA PHE A 104 -7.95 -1.14 -6.11
C PHE A 104 -8.08 0.21 -6.80
N ARG A 105 -9.10 0.35 -7.63
CA ARG A 105 -9.37 1.62 -8.31
C ARG A 105 -10.17 2.54 -7.41
N LYS A 106 -9.76 3.80 -7.31
CA LYS A 106 -10.53 4.83 -6.60
C LYS A 106 -11.71 5.29 -7.44
N PRO A 107 -12.89 5.51 -6.86
CA PRO A 107 -13.23 5.24 -5.46
C PRO A 107 -13.39 3.74 -5.21
N PHE A 108 -12.95 3.27 -4.05
CA PHE A 108 -13.01 1.85 -3.69
C PHE A 108 -13.94 1.64 -2.49
N ASP A 109 -14.40 0.41 -2.34
CA ASP A 109 -15.13 -0.01 -1.15
C ASP A 109 -14.11 -0.33 -0.05
N TYR A 110 -14.24 0.35 1.10
CA TYR A 110 -13.29 0.17 2.21
C TYR A 110 -13.29 -1.26 2.74
N ASP A 111 -14.48 -1.88 2.85
CA ASP A 111 -14.57 -3.24 3.36
C ASP A 111 -13.89 -4.25 2.44
N GLU A 112 -13.98 -4.06 1.13
CA GLU A 112 -13.26 -4.88 0.18
C GLU A 112 -11.75 -4.71 0.31
N LEU A 113 -11.29 -3.47 0.48
CA LEU A 113 -9.87 -3.20 0.71
C LEU A 113 -9.40 -3.85 2.01
N LEU A 114 -10.17 -3.73 3.08
CA LEU A 114 -9.83 -4.33 4.35
C LEU A 114 -9.73 -5.86 4.25
N THR A 115 -10.64 -6.50 3.52
CA THR A 115 -10.58 -7.94 3.28
C THR A 115 -9.29 -8.32 2.56
N ALA A 116 -8.90 -7.55 1.55
CA ALA A 116 -7.65 -7.79 0.82
C ALA A 116 -6.44 -7.63 1.73
N ILE A 117 -6.45 -6.64 2.62
CA ILE A 117 -5.39 -6.42 3.59
C ILE A 117 -5.26 -7.64 4.52
N GLU A 118 -6.38 -8.10 5.07
CA GLU A 118 -6.40 -9.24 5.98
C GLU A 118 -5.87 -10.50 5.31
N LEU A 119 -6.29 -10.75 4.08
CA LEU A 119 -5.81 -11.91 3.31
C LEU A 119 -4.31 -11.81 3.02
N ALA A 120 -3.83 -10.62 2.65
CA ALA A 120 -2.42 -10.41 2.36
C ALA A 120 -1.55 -10.59 3.60
N LEU A 121 -2.07 -10.24 4.77
CA LEU A 121 -1.37 -10.43 6.05
C LEU A 121 -1.47 -11.86 6.59
N GLY A 122 -2.21 -12.73 5.91
CA GLY A 122 -2.39 -14.10 6.36
C GLY A 122 -3.35 -14.25 7.52
N THR A 123 -4.17 -13.23 7.80
CA THR A 123 -5.19 -13.27 8.84
C THR A 123 -6.54 -13.62 8.23
N GLU A 124 -7.41 -14.26 9.03
CA GLU A 124 -8.75 -14.54 8.55
C GLU A 124 -9.61 -13.26 8.61
N PRO A 125 -10.41 -12.99 7.56
CA PRO A 125 -11.34 -11.87 7.61
C PRO A 125 -12.28 -12.01 8.79
N ALA A 126 -12.63 -10.88 9.41
CA ALA A 126 -13.60 -10.88 10.49
C ALA A 126 -14.95 -11.37 9.97
N ALA A 127 -15.55 -12.29 10.69
CA ALA A 127 -16.84 -12.85 10.33
C ALA A 127 -17.96 -11.79 10.47
#